data_5a09668ca95063f53f406bc92510ea13
#
_entry.id   5a09668ca95063f53f406bc92510ea13
#
_cell.length_a   1.000
_cell.length_b   1.000
_cell.length_c   1.000
_cell.angle_alpha   90.00
_cell.angle_beta   90.00
_cell.angle_gamma   90.00
#
_symmetry.space_group_name_H-M   'P 1'
#
loop_
_entity.id
_entity.type
_entity.pdbx_description
1 polymer ?
#
loop_
_entity_poly.entity_id
_entity_poly.type
_entity_poly.pdbx_seq_one_letter_code
_entity_poly.pdbx_strand_id
1 'polypeptide(L)'
;MTTDEEQHTKTHVDIVIVGGGPVGLLAANLAVKYGLSVRIVDIEFEPQHWGRGDWIHGRTLELLDHSGLATDLLATGARVETFSHHHQQVSSSVAYAPEHVVTKYKHLLCVGQHITESSLQHSLSEHDVQVERPWTVSQFQKDGRDSKYPLSVTLKNMLDASTCDIRAKYLLGCDGAHSDIRKQLDIAYEGESSKKNHGVLDALVHTSFHDRKSISFIKGPFGTHACMFPRENNLVRVMVQLSDEGDRNQIHLETVQHEARRALLPHRVEFTAVMWWTIYAVGQHVATHYTSSQEDPRIFLCGDACHSQSPTLGQGLNTGFGDVFNLVWKIAMVESGHAKASLLNTYEMERHPVAQQVIAMDKQIVQAVESKEQENLETLLRQYQLFISGFGISYRNNENNVMIQTGDRAPDFKVVHYATGSKVRLYDIWRKQVEETNMRWGFHLLVLAHDITQSMDAVIKGFKDFTVPLWMRVHIITTTVQKGVIEKQLSQQDDIDPAWIYMDKINQAQCHHGLIPEYNNNSNGNNDPVAIVVRPDLHIGWIGDFSKLSLGFIA
;
A
#
# COMPACT_ATOMS: atom_id res chain seq x y z
N MET A 1 -19.62 -9.29 -27.15
CA MET A 1 -21.04 -9.21 -26.76
C MET A 1 -21.47 -10.28 -25.74
N THR A 2 -20.58 -11.21 -25.34
CA THR A 2 -20.90 -12.31 -24.39
C THR A 2 -20.43 -12.09 -22.96
N THR A 3 -19.57 -11.11 -22.68
CA THR A 3 -18.95 -10.91 -21.34
C THR A 3 -19.79 -10.05 -20.39
N ASP A 4 -20.50 -9.05 -20.87
CA ASP A 4 -21.32 -8.16 -20.00
C ASP A 4 -22.59 -8.85 -19.49
N GLU A 5 -23.23 -9.70 -20.30
CA GLU A 5 -24.44 -10.44 -19.90
C GLU A 5 -24.14 -11.53 -18.85
N GLU A 6 -22.98 -12.20 -18.92
CA GLU A 6 -22.60 -13.25 -17.95
C GLU A 6 -22.26 -12.70 -16.56
N GLN A 7 -21.71 -11.49 -16.47
CA GLN A 7 -21.37 -10.87 -15.19
C GLN A 7 -22.61 -10.41 -14.43
N HIS A 8 -23.62 -9.87 -15.13
CA HIS A 8 -24.91 -9.50 -14.53
C HIS A 8 -25.72 -10.71 -14.05
N THR A 9 -25.41 -11.93 -14.50
CA THR A 9 -26.10 -13.15 -14.07
C THR A 9 -25.57 -13.78 -12.80
N LYS A 10 -24.38 -13.38 -12.30
CA LYS A 10 -23.84 -13.92 -11.04
C LYS A 10 -24.62 -13.40 -9.84
N THR A 11 -25.54 -14.23 -9.35
CA THR A 11 -26.35 -13.93 -8.17
C THR A 11 -25.65 -14.21 -6.84
N HIS A 12 -24.49 -14.90 -6.86
CA HIS A 12 -23.69 -15.26 -5.69
C HIS A 12 -22.21 -14.99 -5.96
N VAL A 13 -21.56 -14.21 -5.08
CA VAL A 13 -20.14 -13.89 -5.16
C VAL A 13 -19.47 -13.92 -3.77
N ASP A 14 -18.18 -14.12 -3.74
CA ASP A 14 -17.45 -14.05 -2.46
C ASP A 14 -17.41 -12.62 -1.94
N ILE A 15 -17.13 -11.65 -2.81
CA ILE A 15 -16.98 -10.24 -2.41
C ILE A 15 -17.76 -9.31 -3.35
N VAL A 16 -18.55 -8.41 -2.75
CA VAL A 16 -19.06 -7.20 -3.43
C VAL A 16 -18.17 -6.03 -3.03
N ILE A 17 -17.68 -5.27 -4.03
CA ILE A 17 -16.86 -4.09 -3.83
C ILE A 17 -17.63 -2.87 -4.32
N VAL A 18 -17.79 -1.86 -3.49
CA VAL A 18 -18.51 -0.61 -3.79
C VAL A 18 -17.50 0.51 -3.96
N GLY A 19 -17.43 1.06 -5.16
CA GLY A 19 -16.47 2.09 -5.57
C GLY A 19 -15.41 1.54 -6.53
N GLY A 20 -15.42 2.02 -7.77
CA GLY A 20 -14.48 1.68 -8.85
C GLY A 20 -13.27 2.61 -8.90
N GLY A 21 -12.95 3.30 -7.81
CA GLY A 21 -11.73 4.06 -7.64
C GLY A 21 -10.50 3.16 -7.40
N PRO A 22 -9.29 3.73 -7.21
CA PRO A 22 -8.05 2.95 -7.16
C PRO A 22 -8.04 1.90 -6.04
N VAL A 23 -8.64 2.18 -4.89
CA VAL A 23 -8.69 1.27 -3.74
C VAL A 23 -9.58 0.06 -4.05
N GLY A 24 -10.79 0.28 -4.58
CA GLY A 24 -11.69 -0.81 -4.96
C GLY A 24 -11.15 -1.64 -6.12
N LEU A 25 -10.52 -1.01 -7.11
CA LEU A 25 -9.87 -1.69 -8.22
C LEU A 25 -8.71 -2.58 -7.75
N LEU A 26 -7.89 -2.09 -6.82
CA LEU A 26 -6.82 -2.91 -6.22
C LEU A 26 -7.40 -4.07 -5.40
N ALA A 27 -8.44 -3.82 -4.61
CA ALA A 27 -9.12 -4.88 -3.84
C ALA A 27 -9.66 -5.99 -4.75
N ALA A 28 -10.28 -5.62 -5.89
CA ALA A 28 -10.75 -6.56 -6.88
C ALA A 28 -9.61 -7.38 -7.52
N ASN A 29 -8.51 -6.73 -7.91
CA ASN A 29 -7.32 -7.41 -8.46
C ASN A 29 -6.75 -8.43 -7.48
N LEU A 30 -6.56 -8.05 -6.21
CA LEU A 30 -6.05 -8.95 -5.18
C LEU A 30 -7.02 -10.11 -4.92
N ALA A 31 -8.32 -9.84 -4.84
CA ALA A 31 -9.33 -10.87 -4.61
C ALA A 31 -9.34 -11.92 -5.73
N VAL A 32 -9.32 -11.50 -6.99
CA VAL A 32 -9.25 -12.40 -8.15
C VAL A 32 -7.95 -13.22 -8.13
N LYS A 33 -6.81 -12.59 -7.85
CA LYS A 33 -5.52 -13.29 -7.70
C LYS A 33 -5.56 -14.35 -6.61
N TYR A 34 -6.27 -14.09 -5.52
CA TYR A 34 -6.45 -15.06 -4.43
C TYR A 34 -7.58 -16.08 -4.71
N GLY A 35 -8.19 -16.04 -5.89
CA GLY A 35 -9.19 -17.00 -6.35
C GLY A 35 -10.57 -16.77 -5.78
N LEU A 36 -10.89 -15.56 -5.34
CA LEU A 36 -12.21 -15.14 -4.88
C LEU A 36 -13.02 -14.58 -6.04
N SER A 37 -14.30 -14.88 -6.07
CA SER A 37 -15.23 -14.29 -7.02
C SER A 37 -15.66 -12.90 -6.57
N VAL A 38 -15.66 -11.93 -7.48
CA VAL A 38 -15.99 -10.53 -7.17
C VAL A 38 -17.04 -9.95 -8.11
N ARG A 39 -17.83 -9.00 -7.58
CA ARG A 39 -18.52 -7.96 -8.33
C ARG A 39 -18.07 -6.61 -7.81
N ILE A 40 -17.69 -5.72 -8.69
CA ILE A 40 -17.29 -4.36 -8.38
C ILE A 40 -18.23 -3.38 -9.07
N VAL A 41 -18.84 -2.49 -8.30
CA VAL A 41 -19.82 -1.51 -8.76
C VAL A 41 -19.34 -0.09 -8.51
N ASP A 42 -19.69 0.84 -9.38
CA ASP A 42 -19.39 2.25 -9.20
C ASP A 42 -20.58 3.13 -9.60
N ILE A 43 -20.83 4.15 -8.79
CA ILE A 43 -21.95 5.08 -8.99
C ILE A 43 -21.77 5.99 -10.22
N GLU A 44 -20.51 6.25 -10.59
CA GLU A 44 -20.17 7.12 -11.71
C GLU A 44 -20.47 6.44 -13.05
N PHE A 45 -20.89 7.21 -14.04
CA PHE A 45 -21.21 6.70 -15.39
C PHE A 45 -19.95 6.26 -16.15
N GLU A 46 -18.83 6.95 -15.91
CA GLU A 46 -17.56 6.74 -16.59
C GLU A 46 -16.40 6.76 -15.60
N PRO A 47 -15.25 6.12 -15.94
CA PRO A 47 -14.03 6.26 -15.15
C PRO A 47 -13.56 7.71 -15.10
N GLN A 48 -12.85 8.06 -14.06
CA GLN A 48 -12.20 9.39 -13.96
C GLN A 48 -11.13 9.54 -15.04
N HIS A 49 -11.16 10.63 -15.79
CA HIS A 49 -10.18 10.89 -16.85
C HIS A 49 -8.99 11.72 -16.41
N TRP A 50 -9.12 12.49 -15.34
CA TRP A 50 -8.09 13.41 -14.85
C TRP A 50 -8.21 13.64 -13.33
N GLY A 51 -7.09 14.10 -12.74
CA GLY A 51 -7.08 14.68 -11.40
C GLY A 51 -6.94 13.72 -10.25
N ARG A 52 -7.32 14.16 -9.06
CA ARG A 52 -7.25 13.48 -7.76
C ARG A 52 -5.82 13.12 -7.34
N GLY A 53 -5.64 11.96 -6.66
CA GLY A 53 -4.34 11.49 -6.18
C GLY A 53 -3.36 11.19 -7.31
N ASP A 54 -2.06 11.28 -7.02
CA ASP A 54 -1.03 11.11 -8.04
C ASP A 54 0.35 10.70 -7.48
N TRP A 55 0.44 10.40 -6.20
CA TRP A 55 1.68 9.93 -5.59
C TRP A 55 1.57 8.49 -5.15
N ILE A 56 2.47 7.65 -5.65
CA ILE A 56 2.64 6.28 -5.20
C ILE A 56 3.95 6.18 -4.45
N HIS A 57 3.88 5.92 -3.15
CA HIS A 57 5.04 5.84 -2.27
C HIS A 57 5.84 4.56 -2.45
N GLY A 58 7.13 4.59 -2.05
CA GLY A 58 8.06 3.49 -2.24
C GLY A 58 7.58 2.15 -1.67
N ARG A 59 6.95 2.16 -0.49
CA ARG A 59 6.35 0.94 0.09
C ARG A 59 5.19 0.42 -0.75
N THR A 60 4.34 1.30 -1.23
CA THR A 60 3.22 0.94 -2.11
C THR A 60 3.73 0.35 -3.43
N LEU A 61 4.82 0.92 -3.99
CA LEU A 61 5.48 0.35 -5.17
C LEU A 61 6.02 -1.06 -4.91
N GLU A 62 6.58 -1.35 -3.74
CA GLU A 62 6.99 -2.71 -3.37
C GLU A 62 5.82 -3.69 -3.42
N LEU A 63 4.68 -3.31 -2.83
CA LEU A 63 3.49 -4.14 -2.76
C LEU A 63 2.86 -4.35 -4.15
N LEU A 64 2.77 -3.30 -4.95
CA LEU A 64 2.29 -3.37 -6.34
C LEU A 64 3.23 -4.21 -7.22
N ASP A 65 4.56 -4.04 -7.10
CA ASP A 65 5.54 -4.85 -7.85
C ASP A 65 5.46 -6.32 -7.45
N HIS A 66 5.38 -6.61 -6.15
CA HIS A 66 5.20 -7.98 -5.65
C HIS A 66 3.92 -8.63 -6.20
N SER A 67 2.87 -7.85 -6.37
CA SER A 67 1.59 -8.30 -6.95
C SER A 67 1.56 -8.30 -8.48
N GLY A 68 2.64 -7.89 -9.17
CA GLY A 68 2.70 -7.80 -10.63
C GLY A 68 1.90 -6.62 -11.23
N LEU A 69 1.53 -5.62 -10.41
CA LEU A 69 0.67 -4.49 -10.80
C LEU A 69 1.43 -3.15 -10.98
N ALA A 70 2.78 -3.17 -10.91
CA ALA A 70 3.58 -1.95 -10.96
C ALA A 70 4.13 -1.59 -12.35
N THR A 71 4.16 -2.52 -13.30
CA THR A 71 4.93 -2.39 -14.55
C THR A 71 4.54 -1.16 -15.36
N ASP A 72 3.26 -0.98 -15.66
CA ASP A 72 2.76 0.15 -16.47
C ASP A 72 2.93 1.48 -15.75
N LEU A 73 2.72 1.48 -14.44
CA LEU A 73 2.87 2.67 -13.60
C LEU A 73 4.33 3.15 -13.59
N LEU A 74 5.28 2.21 -13.42
CA LEU A 74 6.72 2.50 -13.43
C LEU A 74 7.23 2.94 -14.79
N ALA A 75 6.61 2.49 -15.87
CA ALA A 75 6.94 2.89 -17.24
C ALA A 75 6.45 4.32 -17.56
N THR A 76 5.35 4.74 -16.93
CA THR A 76 4.67 6.00 -17.26
C THR A 76 5.01 7.13 -16.30
N GLY A 77 5.07 6.84 -14.99
CA GLY A 77 5.17 7.85 -13.93
C GLY A 77 6.52 8.54 -13.83
N ALA A 78 6.52 9.76 -13.35
CA ALA A 78 7.73 10.53 -13.06
C ALA A 78 8.31 10.15 -11.68
N ARG A 79 9.62 9.83 -11.63
CA ARG A 79 10.30 9.46 -10.38
C ARG A 79 10.79 10.71 -9.67
N VAL A 80 10.52 10.79 -8.36
CA VAL A 80 10.94 11.88 -7.49
C VAL A 80 11.69 11.31 -6.28
N GLU A 81 12.92 11.78 -6.06
CA GLU A 81 13.82 11.29 -5.02
C GLU A 81 14.03 12.30 -3.88
N THR A 82 13.52 13.52 -4.03
CA THR A 82 13.74 14.61 -3.07
C THR A 82 12.49 15.45 -2.85
N PHE A 83 12.33 15.89 -1.60
CA PHE A 83 11.50 17.02 -1.23
C PHE A 83 12.39 18.25 -1.15
N SER A 84 12.04 19.32 -1.85
CA SER A 84 12.76 20.60 -1.84
C SER A 84 11.90 21.67 -1.19
N HIS A 85 12.54 22.57 -0.49
CA HIS A 85 11.91 23.73 0.09
C HIS A 85 12.56 25.00 -0.46
N HIS A 86 11.76 25.92 -0.96
CA HIS A 86 12.21 27.17 -1.57
C HIS A 86 11.57 28.36 -0.86
N HIS A 87 12.40 29.25 -0.34
CA HIS A 87 11.98 30.53 0.23
C HIS A 87 12.92 31.64 -0.23
N GLN A 88 12.43 32.54 -1.07
CA GLN A 88 13.24 33.61 -1.70
C GLN A 88 14.46 33.03 -2.46
N GLN A 89 15.68 33.29 -1.96
CA GLN A 89 16.94 32.81 -2.55
C GLN A 89 17.54 31.61 -1.82
N VAL A 90 16.88 31.12 -0.76
CA VAL A 90 17.32 29.97 0.02
C VAL A 90 16.55 28.73 -0.42
N SER A 91 17.28 27.67 -0.71
CA SER A 91 16.71 26.36 -0.97
C SER A 91 17.37 25.29 -0.13
N SER A 92 16.58 24.36 0.36
CA SER A 92 17.06 23.15 1.04
C SER A 92 16.34 21.92 0.47
N SER A 93 16.89 20.74 0.69
CA SER A 93 16.27 19.49 0.23
C SER A 93 16.45 18.37 1.24
N VAL A 94 15.46 17.48 1.24
CA VAL A 94 15.44 16.25 2.04
C VAL A 94 15.25 15.07 1.09
N ALA A 95 16.08 14.04 1.23
CA ALA A 95 15.88 12.81 0.47
C ALA A 95 14.49 12.22 0.77
N TYR A 96 13.85 11.67 -0.25
CA TYR A 96 12.51 11.07 -0.10
C TYR A 96 12.51 9.89 0.88
N ALA A 97 13.48 8.99 0.78
CA ALA A 97 13.59 7.83 1.67
C ALA A 97 14.92 7.88 2.47
N PRO A 98 14.93 7.39 3.72
CA PRO A 98 16.15 7.30 4.51
C PRO A 98 17.22 6.44 3.82
N GLU A 99 18.49 6.82 3.97
CA GLU A 99 19.60 6.14 3.31
C GLU A 99 19.73 4.67 3.75
N HIS A 100 19.49 4.39 5.03
CA HIS A 100 19.59 3.05 5.61
C HIS A 100 18.50 2.07 5.15
N VAL A 101 17.40 2.56 4.55
CA VAL A 101 16.35 1.66 4.06
C VAL A 101 16.83 0.90 2.84
N VAL A 102 16.81 -0.41 2.93
CA VAL A 102 17.12 -1.29 1.80
C VAL A 102 15.85 -1.59 1.02
N THR A 103 15.76 -1.03 -0.18
CA THR A 103 14.61 -1.15 -1.09
C THR A 103 15.03 -0.93 -2.53
N LYS A 104 14.25 -1.41 -3.48
CA LYS A 104 14.33 -1.09 -4.91
C LYS A 104 13.77 0.31 -5.20
N TYR A 105 12.87 0.82 -4.34
CA TYR A 105 12.06 2.02 -4.57
C TYR A 105 12.39 3.16 -3.59
N LYS A 106 13.63 3.70 -3.67
CA LYS A 106 14.03 4.90 -2.91
C LYS A 106 13.48 6.20 -3.51
N HIS A 107 12.36 6.12 -4.21
CA HIS A 107 11.69 7.25 -4.86
C HIS A 107 10.18 7.16 -4.71
N LEU A 108 9.55 8.28 -4.82
CA LEU A 108 8.12 8.43 -5.03
C LEU A 108 7.84 8.42 -6.54
N LEU A 109 6.74 7.84 -6.95
CA LEU A 109 6.27 7.86 -8.33
C LEU A 109 5.09 8.83 -8.45
N CYS A 110 5.24 9.87 -9.27
CA CYS A 110 4.17 10.79 -9.62
C CYS A 110 3.50 10.33 -10.91
N VAL A 111 2.25 9.87 -10.80
CA VAL A 111 1.45 9.36 -11.92
C VAL A 111 -0.02 9.62 -11.64
N GLY A 112 -0.77 10.10 -12.64
CA GLY A 112 -2.19 10.43 -12.47
C GLY A 112 -3.03 9.26 -11.99
N GLN A 113 -3.99 9.55 -11.11
CA GLN A 113 -4.90 8.52 -10.59
C GLN A 113 -5.63 7.78 -11.71
N HIS A 114 -6.04 8.48 -12.78
CA HIS A 114 -6.70 7.89 -13.93
C HIS A 114 -5.84 6.84 -14.66
N ILE A 115 -4.51 7.03 -14.69
CA ILE A 115 -3.56 6.04 -15.24
C ILE A 115 -3.48 4.83 -14.30
N THR A 116 -3.43 5.07 -13.00
CA THR A 116 -3.45 4.01 -11.98
C THR A 116 -4.74 3.18 -12.10
N GLU A 117 -5.89 3.84 -12.20
CA GLU A 117 -7.19 3.17 -12.39
C GLU A 117 -7.24 2.39 -13.70
N SER A 118 -6.78 2.99 -14.80
CA SER A 118 -6.75 2.33 -16.13
C SER A 118 -5.88 1.07 -16.12
N SER A 119 -4.68 1.13 -15.53
CA SER A 119 -3.79 -0.03 -15.38
C SER A 119 -4.43 -1.14 -14.54
N LEU A 120 -5.07 -0.80 -13.42
CA LEU A 120 -5.77 -1.76 -12.56
C LEU A 120 -7.03 -2.35 -13.25
N GLN A 121 -7.77 -1.56 -14.02
CA GLN A 121 -8.92 -2.04 -14.80
C GLN A 121 -8.47 -2.97 -15.93
N HIS A 122 -7.36 -2.64 -16.60
CA HIS A 122 -6.78 -3.52 -17.63
C HIS A 122 -6.42 -4.89 -17.04
N SER A 123 -5.73 -4.92 -15.90
CA SER A 123 -5.41 -6.18 -15.22
C SER A 123 -6.66 -6.98 -14.81
N LEU A 124 -7.75 -6.32 -14.39
CA LEU A 124 -9.01 -7.00 -14.08
C LEU A 124 -9.69 -7.59 -15.32
N SER A 125 -9.58 -6.90 -16.47
CA SER A 125 -10.18 -7.38 -17.72
C SER A 125 -9.53 -8.68 -18.22
N GLU A 126 -8.26 -8.95 -17.87
CA GLU A 126 -7.58 -10.22 -18.16
C GLU A 126 -8.20 -11.41 -17.39
N HIS A 127 -9.02 -11.13 -16.38
CA HIS A 127 -9.73 -12.11 -15.54
C HIS A 127 -11.25 -12.05 -15.72
N ASP A 128 -11.74 -11.48 -16.82
CA ASP A 128 -13.16 -11.32 -17.12
C ASP A 128 -13.95 -10.59 -16.01
N VAL A 129 -13.32 -9.64 -15.32
CA VAL A 129 -13.96 -8.77 -14.32
C VAL A 129 -13.94 -7.33 -14.80
N GLN A 130 -15.12 -6.70 -14.81
CA GLN A 130 -15.29 -5.30 -15.17
C GLN A 130 -16.02 -4.54 -14.08
N VAL A 131 -15.81 -3.21 -14.02
CA VAL A 131 -16.55 -2.33 -13.11
C VAL A 131 -17.93 -2.09 -13.69
N GLU A 132 -18.97 -2.51 -12.96
CA GLU A 132 -20.36 -2.27 -13.32
C GLU A 132 -20.75 -0.82 -13.03
N ARG A 133 -21.06 -0.06 -14.09
CA ARG A 133 -21.43 1.37 -14.03
C ARG A 133 -22.76 1.59 -14.73
N PRO A 134 -23.59 2.53 -14.31
CA PRO A 134 -23.55 3.27 -13.05
C PRO A 134 -24.37 2.54 -11.97
N TRP A 135 -23.74 1.76 -11.15
CA TRP A 135 -24.40 0.97 -10.11
C TRP A 135 -23.86 1.30 -8.72
N THR A 136 -24.72 1.23 -7.70
CA THR A 136 -24.33 1.36 -6.30
C THR A 136 -25.07 0.36 -5.43
N VAL A 137 -24.65 0.19 -4.18
CA VAL A 137 -25.39 -0.59 -3.19
C VAL A 137 -26.41 0.32 -2.50
N SER A 138 -27.68 0.03 -2.69
CA SER A 138 -28.77 0.78 -2.03
C SER A 138 -29.09 0.24 -0.64
N GLN A 139 -28.96 -1.06 -0.44
CA GLN A 139 -29.25 -1.73 0.83
C GLN A 139 -28.43 -3.00 0.96
N PHE A 140 -28.07 -3.35 2.18
CA PHE A 140 -27.49 -4.64 2.52
C PHE A 140 -27.96 -5.10 3.91
N GLN A 141 -28.04 -6.40 4.09
CA GLN A 141 -28.35 -7.00 5.38
C GLN A 141 -27.72 -8.38 5.53
N LYS A 142 -27.32 -8.72 6.74
CA LYS A 142 -26.99 -10.09 7.10
C LYS A 142 -28.29 -10.84 7.42
N ASP A 143 -28.55 -11.93 6.70
CA ASP A 143 -29.69 -12.79 6.97
C ASP A 143 -29.28 -14.27 7.05
N GLY A 144 -30.03 -15.05 7.81
CA GLY A 144 -29.74 -16.48 8.04
C GLY A 144 -30.26 -17.43 6.96
N ARG A 145 -30.77 -16.92 5.81
CA ARG A 145 -31.39 -17.76 4.78
C ARG A 145 -30.37 -18.58 3.99
N ASP A 146 -29.15 -18.04 3.84
CA ASP A 146 -28.03 -18.73 3.20
C ASP A 146 -26.77 -18.59 4.08
N SER A 147 -26.37 -19.71 4.71
CA SER A 147 -25.20 -19.73 5.57
C SER A 147 -23.88 -19.60 4.81
N LYS A 148 -23.84 -19.94 3.52
CA LYS A 148 -22.66 -19.84 2.67
C LYS A 148 -22.45 -18.41 2.15
N TYR A 149 -23.56 -17.70 1.86
CA TYR A 149 -23.57 -16.32 1.39
C TYR A 149 -24.49 -15.48 2.29
N PRO A 150 -24.02 -15.13 3.51
CA PRO A 150 -24.88 -14.58 4.56
C PRO A 150 -25.34 -13.15 4.33
N LEU A 151 -24.75 -12.43 3.36
CA LEU A 151 -25.16 -11.08 3.03
C LEU A 151 -26.14 -11.09 1.85
N SER A 152 -27.28 -10.44 2.03
CA SER A 152 -28.17 -10.00 0.94
C SER A 152 -27.79 -8.55 0.60
N VAL A 153 -27.47 -8.29 -0.66
CA VAL A 153 -27.04 -6.96 -1.15
C VAL A 153 -27.93 -6.57 -2.31
N THR A 154 -28.59 -5.43 -2.21
CA THR A 154 -29.40 -4.85 -3.28
C THR A 154 -28.60 -3.79 -4.02
N LEU A 155 -28.26 -4.07 -5.27
CA LEU A 155 -27.67 -3.11 -6.19
C LEU A 155 -28.77 -2.25 -6.81
N LYS A 156 -28.48 -0.97 -7.07
CA LYS A 156 -29.35 0.00 -7.73
C LYS A 156 -28.62 0.64 -8.91
N ASN A 157 -29.24 0.60 -10.07
CA ASN A 157 -28.78 1.34 -11.25
C ASN A 157 -29.17 2.81 -11.12
N MET A 158 -28.23 3.70 -11.37
CA MET A 158 -28.43 5.15 -11.21
C MET A 158 -29.07 5.79 -12.45
N LEU A 159 -29.13 5.07 -13.59
CA LEU A 159 -29.73 5.56 -14.82
C LEU A 159 -31.24 5.40 -14.81
N ASP A 160 -31.73 4.20 -14.44
CA ASP A 160 -33.14 3.81 -14.57
C ASP A 160 -33.79 3.41 -13.24
N ALA A 161 -33.04 3.48 -12.15
CA ALA A 161 -33.43 3.08 -10.79
C ALA A 161 -33.80 1.58 -10.67
N SER A 162 -33.49 0.75 -11.66
CA SER A 162 -33.67 -0.70 -11.55
C SER A 162 -32.81 -1.28 -10.42
N THR A 163 -33.26 -2.39 -9.85
CA THR A 163 -32.56 -3.05 -8.73
C THR A 163 -32.25 -4.50 -9.05
N CYS A 164 -31.16 -5.01 -8.48
CA CYS A 164 -30.73 -6.40 -8.58
C CYS A 164 -30.27 -6.88 -7.19
N ASP A 165 -30.87 -7.99 -6.74
CA ASP A 165 -30.46 -8.61 -5.48
C ASP A 165 -29.40 -9.68 -5.73
N ILE A 166 -28.35 -9.64 -4.93
CA ILE A 166 -27.24 -10.59 -4.96
C ILE A 166 -26.92 -11.09 -3.56
N ARG A 167 -26.27 -12.23 -3.50
CA ARG A 167 -25.77 -12.84 -2.28
C ARG A 167 -24.25 -12.76 -2.23
N ALA A 168 -23.71 -12.37 -1.10
CA ALA A 168 -22.27 -12.25 -0.92
C ALA A 168 -21.82 -12.83 0.43
N LYS A 169 -20.53 -13.17 0.50
CA LYS A 169 -19.89 -13.49 1.77
C LYS A 169 -19.40 -12.24 2.47
N TYR A 170 -18.88 -11.29 1.70
CA TYR A 170 -18.31 -10.03 2.19
C TYR A 170 -18.73 -8.85 1.33
N LEU A 171 -18.73 -7.65 1.95
CA LEU A 171 -18.94 -6.37 1.30
C LEU A 171 -17.78 -5.42 1.68
N LEU A 172 -17.12 -4.83 0.69
CA LEU A 172 -16.07 -3.82 0.88
C LEU A 172 -16.58 -2.46 0.42
N GLY A 173 -16.70 -1.51 1.35
CA GLY A 173 -16.98 -0.11 1.09
C GLY A 173 -15.69 0.63 0.74
N CYS A 174 -15.49 0.86 -0.57
CA CYS A 174 -14.41 1.68 -1.15
C CYS A 174 -14.98 2.92 -1.82
N ASP A 175 -16.14 3.39 -1.35
CA ASP A 175 -17.02 4.41 -1.94
C ASP A 175 -16.68 5.85 -1.51
N GLY A 176 -15.46 6.04 -1.01
CA GLY A 176 -14.86 7.35 -0.78
C GLY A 176 -15.34 8.07 0.47
N ALA A 177 -14.91 9.33 0.64
CA ALA A 177 -15.12 10.10 1.88
C ALA A 177 -16.59 10.30 2.26
N HIS A 178 -17.49 10.27 1.28
CA HIS A 178 -18.94 10.39 1.49
C HIS A 178 -19.64 9.03 1.60
N SER A 179 -18.90 7.96 1.87
CA SER A 179 -19.33 6.56 1.90
C SER A 179 -20.76 6.36 2.41
N ASP A 180 -21.60 5.79 1.55
CA ASP A 180 -22.95 5.39 1.92
C ASP A 180 -22.96 4.07 2.69
N ILE A 181 -21.96 3.20 2.46
CA ILE A 181 -21.78 1.97 3.25
C ILE A 181 -21.49 2.31 4.71
N ARG A 182 -20.57 3.27 4.97
CA ARG A 182 -20.26 3.75 6.33
C ARG A 182 -21.51 4.30 7.02
N LYS A 183 -22.27 5.14 6.31
CA LYS A 183 -23.50 5.76 6.84
C LYS A 183 -24.58 4.72 7.17
N GLN A 184 -24.77 3.72 6.31
CA GLN A 184 -25.72 2.63 6.55
C GLN A 184 -25.33 1.76 7.75
N LEU A 185 -24.03 1.69 8.08
CA LEU A 185 -23.51 1.01 9.27
C LEU A 185 -23.59 1.88 10.54
N ASP A 186 -24.04 3.14 10.42
CA ASP A 186 -24.06 4.13 11.52
C ASP A 186 -22.66 4.33 12.16
N ILE A 187 -21.60 4.21 11.35
CA ILE A 187 -20.21 4.44 11.79
C ILE A 187 -19.88 5.92 11.67
N ALA A 188 -19.52 6.55 12.78
CA ALA A 188 -19.14 7.95 12.83
C ALA A 188 -17.83 8.22 12.08
N TYR A 189 -17.72 9.41 11.46
CA TYR A 189 -16.54 9.90 10.74
C TYR A 189 -16.01 11.14 11.46
N GLU A 190 -15.11 10.91 12.38
CA GLU A 190 -14.62 11.92 13.31
C GLU A 190 -13.46 12.71 12.71
N GLY A 191 -13.45 14.03 12.91
CA GLY A 191 -12.38 14.88 12.41
C GLY A 191 -12.78 16.32 12.17
N GLU A 192 -11.96 17.01 11.41
CA GLU A 192 -12.10 18.42 11.13
C GLU A 192 -11.91 18.73 9.64
N SER A 193 -12.58 19.75 9.14
CA SER A 193 -12.38 20.28 7.79
C SER A 193 -11.92 21.73 7.87
N SER A 194 -10.86 22.05 7.12
CA SER A 194 -10.38 23.42 6.97
C SER A 194 -11.37 24.28 6.17
N LYS A 195 -11.45 25.54 6.50
CA LYS A 195 -12.17 26.53 5.68
C LYS A 195 -11.35 27.08 4.51
N LYS A 196 -10.02 26.84 4.54
CA LYS A 196 -9.12 27.33 3.50
C LYS A 196 -9.30 26.56 2.20
N ASN A 197 -9.41 27.30 1.11
CA ASN A 197 -9.48 26.75 -0.22
C ASN A 197 -8.07 26.55 -0.81
N HIS A 198 -7.87 25.44 -1.50
CA HIS A 198 -6.66 25.13 -2.24
C HIS A 198 -7.01 24.89 -3.69
N GLY A 199 -6.29 25.55 -4.60
CA GLY A 199 -6.38 25.32 -6.03
C GLY A 199 -5.33 24.30 -6.46
N VAL A 200 -5.72 23.39 -7.35
CA VAL A 200 -4.80 22.43 -8.02
C VAL A 200 -4.99 22.54 -9.51
N LEU A 201 -3.89 22.49 -10.24
CA LEU A 201 -3.92 22.39 -11.69
C LEU A 201 -2.82 21.47 -12.22
N ASP A 202 -3.14 20.70 -13.25
CA ASP A 202 -2.23 19.90 -14.05
C ASP A 202 -2.06 20.56 -15.39
N ALA A 203 -0.82 20.95 -15.72
CA ALA A 203 -0.56 21.73 -16.91
C ALA A 203 0.80 21.44 -17.54
N LEU A 204 0.90 21.75 -18.83
CA LEU A 204 2.18 22.02 -19.48
C LEU A 204 2.61 23.44 -19.12
N VAL A 205 3.82 23.58 -18.60
CA VAL A 205 4.32 24.88 -18.13
C VAL A 205 5.64 25.26 -18.82
N HIS A 206 5.74 26.54 -19.18
CA HIS A 206 7.02 27.17 -19.49
C HIS A 206 7.43 28.04 -18.30
N THR A 207 8.58 27.73 -17.67
CA THR A 207 9.00 28.42 -16.45
C THR A 207 10.51 28.52 -16.31
N SER A 208 10.97 29.58 -15.66
CA SER A 208 12.37 29.75 -15.23
C SER A 208 12.66 29.07 -13.89
N PHE A 209 11.68 28.45 -13.22
CA PHE A 209 11.92 27.66 -12.03
C PHE A 209 12.70 26.39 -12.37
N HIS A 210 13.85 26.22 -11.74
CA HIS A 210 14.86 25.24 -12.15
C HIS A 210 14.67 23.85 -11.55
N ASP A 211 14.04 23.75 -10.37
CA ASP A 211 13.85 22.47 -9.68
C ASP A 211 12.57 21.76 -10.15
N ARG A 212 12.72 21.00 -11.23
CA ARG A 212 11.61 20.26 -11.87
C ARG A 212 11.62 18.76 -11.59
N LYS A 213 12.55 18.29 -10.75
CA LYS A 213 12.71 16.86 -10.43
C LYS A 213 12.30 16.52 -9.02
N SER A 214 12.05 17.51 -8.19
CA SER A 214 11.66 17.38 -6.79
C SER A 214 10.18 17.68 -6.59
N ILE A 215 9.66 17.29 -5.44
CA ILE A 215 8.46 17.91 -4.90
C ILE A 215 8.89 19.18 -4.20
N SER A 216 8.55 20.32 -4.80
CA SER A 216 9.02 21.62 -4.36
C SER A 216 7.95 22.35 -3.57
N PHE A 217 8.15 22.50 -2.26
CA PHE A 217 7.36 23.39 -1.40
C PHE A 217 7.92 24.80 -1.52
N ILE A 218 7.13 25.71 -2.04
CA ILE A 218 7.56 27.05 -2.41
C ILE A 218 6.81 28.07 -1.54
N LYS A 219 7.56 28.87 -0.80
CA LYS A 219 7.06 30.01 -0.07
C LYS A 219 7.37 31.27 -0.84
N GLY A 220 6.36 31.77 -1.51
CA GLY A 220 6.46 32.99 -2.29
C GLY A 220 6.38 34.26 -1.43
N PRO A 221 6.53 35.44 -2.06
CA PRO A 221 6.31 36.71 -1.39
C PRO A 221 4.85 36.85 -0.94
N PHE A 222 4.61 37.78 -0.03
CA PHE A 222 3.26 38.11 0.49
C PHE A 222 2.57 36.95 1.22
N GLY A 223 3.32 35.95 1.72
CA GLY A 223 2.77 34.81 2.44
C GLY A 223 2.03 33.82 1.56
N THR A 224 2.29 33.80 0.26
CA THR A 224 1.76 32.80 -0.68
C THR A 224 2.51 31.49 -0.56
N HIS A 225 1.80 30.37 -0.75
CA HIS A 225 2.38 29.03 -0.70
C HIS A 225 1.97 28.23 -1.93
N ALA A 226 2.93 27.53 -2.53
CA ALA A 226 2.68 26.57 -3.59
C ALA A 226 3.47 25.27 -3.34
N CYS A 227 2.94 24.19 -3.89
CA CYS A 227 3.67 22.95 -4.10
C CYS A 227 3.69 22.66 -5.59
N MET A 228 4.87 22.37 -6.15
CA MET A 228 5.06 22.08 -7.57
C MET A 228 5.87 20.80 -7.74
N PHE A 229 5.43 19.91 -8.63
CA PHE A 229 6.11 18.65 -8.88
C PHE A 229 5.83 18.09 -10.27
N PRO A 230 6.77 17.27 -10.81
CA PRO A 230 6.62 16.67 -12.12
C PRO A 230 5.52 15.62 -12.13
N ARG A 231 4.90 15.46 -13.28
CA ARG A 231 3.94 14.44 -13.61
C ARG A 231 4.37 13.70 -14.89
N GLU A 232 3.65 12.66 -15.25
CA GLU A 232 3.79 11.97 -16.54
C GLU A 232 3.66 12.96 -17.73
N ASN A 233 4.19 12.57 -18.88
CA ASN A 233 4.07 13.31 -20.15
C ASN A 233 4.53 14.79 -20.07
N ASN A 234 5.54 15.09 -19.24
CA ASN A 234 6.04 16.45 -19.00
C ASN A 234 5.01 17.40 -18.36
N LEU A 235 3.90 16.88 -17.86
CA LEU A 235 2.98 17.67 -17.06
C LEU A 235 3.63 18.07 -15.74
N VAL A 236 3.13 19.14 -15.18
CA VAL A 236 3.47 19.62 -13.84
C VAL A 236 2.17 19.81 -13.09
N ARG A 237 2.11 19.30 -11.86
CA ARG A 237 1.06 19.69 -10.92
C ARG A 237 1.52 20.86 -10.10
N VAL A 238 0.66 21.88 -10.02
CA VAL A 238 0.83 23.02 -9.12
C VAL A 238 -0.37 23.07 -8.18
N MET A 239 -0.06 23.09 -6.89
CA MET A 239 -1.04 23.24 -5.81
C MET A 239 -0.76 24.56 -5.13
N VAL A 240 -1.80 25.37 -4.91
CA VAL A 240 -1.68 26.70 -4.26
C VAL A 240 -2.74 26.86 -3.19
N GLN A 241 -2.36 27.51 -2.09
CA GLN A 241 -3.33 28.01 -1.14
C GLN A 241 -3.96 29.27 -1.71
N LEU A 242 -5.28 29.34 -1.71
CA LEU A 242 -6.02 30.51 -2.16
C LEU A 242 -6.23 31.49 -1.01
N SER A 243 -6.21 32.79 -1.31
CA SER A 243 -6.45 33.85 -0.33
C SER A 243 -7.95 34.02 0.01
N ASP A 244 -8.82 33.49 -0.83
CA ASP A 244 -10.26 33.60 -0.68
C ASP A 244 -10.85 32.36 0.06
N GLU A 245 -11.52 32.60 1.17
CA GLU A 245 -12.31 31.61 1.93
C GLU A 245 -13.78 31.53 1.45
N GLY A 246 -14.11 32.21 0.33
CA GLY A 246 -15.46 32.29 -0.22
C GLY A 246 -15.98 30.98 -0.84
N ASP A 247 -17.13 31.08 -1.50
CA ASP A 247 -17.77 29.96 -2.17
C ASP A 247 -16.90 29.43 -3.31
N ARG A 248 -16.48 28.17 -3.21
CA ARG A 248 -15.62 27.47 -4.17
C ARG A 248 -16.19 27.48 -5.59
N ASN A 249 -17.52 27.48 -5.72
CA ASN A 249 -18.19 27.48 -7.03
C ASN A 249 -18.00 28.81 -7.78
N GLN A 250 -17.55 29.87 -7.11
CA GLN A 250 -17.26 31.16 -7.70
C GLN A 250 -15.79 31.38 -8.04
N ILE A 251 -14.92 30.44 -7.69
CA ILE A 251 -13.49 30.53 -7.98
C ILE A 251 -13.23 29.92 -9.36
N HIS A 252 -12.54 30.67 -10.23
CA HIS A 252 -12.24 30.29 -11.60
C HIS A 252 -10.78 29.90 -11.78
N LEU A 253 -10.47 29.22 -12.90
CA LEU A 253 -9.12 28.77 -13.24
C LEU A 253 -8.11 29.92 -13.21
N GLU A 254 -8.50 31.09 -13.69
CA GLU A 254 -7.65 32.30 -13.74
C GLU A 254 -7.18 32.72 -12.35
N THR A 255 -8.02 32.55 -11.32
CA THR A 255 -7.65 32.80 -9.92
C THR A 255 -6.58 31.84 -9.46
N VAL A 256 -6.73 30.55 -9.75
CA VAL A 256 -5.72 29.51 -9.40
C VAL A 256 -4.40 29.79 -10.11
N GLN A 257 -4.44 30.12 -11.40
CA GLN A 257 -3.24 30.46 -12.18
C GLN A 257 -2.58 31.75 -11.66
N HIS A 258 -3.38 32.74 -11.27
CA HIS A 258 -2.88 34.00 -10.70
C HIS A 258 -2.13 33.73 -9.39
N GLU A 259 -2.72 33.00 -8.45
CA GLU A 259 -2.09 32.67 -7.17
C GLU A 259 -0.84 31.79 -7.38
N ALA A 260 -0.87 30.86 -8.34
CA ALA A 260 0.30 30.06 -8.69
C ALA A 260 1.46 30.95 -9.19
N ARG A 261 1.19 31.92 -10.08
CA ARG A 261 2.22 32.88 -10.53
C ARG A 261 2.75 33.75 -9.40
N ARG A 262 1.87 34.17 -8.46
CA ARG A 262 2.29 34.96 -7.29
C ARG A 262 3.20 34.16 -6.37
N ALA A 263 2.85 32.91 -6.10
CA ALA A 263 3.62 32.02 -5.22
C ALA A 263 5.00 31.67 -5.82
N LEU A 264 5.11 31.61 -7.14
CA LEU A 264 6.36 31.27 -7.84
C LEU A 264 7.29 32.45 -8.11
N LEU A 265 6.90 33.69 -7.77
CA LEU A 265 7.79 34.85 -7.91
C LEU A 265 9.13 34.63 -7.17
N PRO A 266 10.29 35.04 -7.74
CA PRO A 266 10.44 35.85 -8.96
C PRO A 266 10.45 35.03 -10.27
N HIS A 267 10.21 33.73 -10.23
CA HIS A 267 10.21 32.89 -11.42
C HIS A 267 8.98 33.17 -12.29
N ARG A 268 9.19 33.23 -13.59
CA ARG A 268 8.10 33.34 -14.57
C ARG A 268 7.46 31.99 -14.77
N VAL A 269 6.15 31.96 -14.84
CA VAL A 269 5.36 30.74 -15.12
C VAL A 269 4.29 31.06 -16.12
N GLU A 270 4.31 30.35 -17.25
CA GLU A 270 3.31 30.38 -18.29
C GLU A 270 2.67 28.99 -18.40
N PHE A 271 1.36 28.93 -18.25
CA PHE A 271 0.57 27.72 -18.42
C PHE A 271 0.17 27.62 -19.88
N THR A 272 0.87 26.78 -20.65
CA THR A 272 0.65 26.63 -22.09
C THR A 272 -0.56 25.78 -22.43
N ALA A 273 -0.86 24.78 -21.58
CA ALA A 273 -2.09 24.00 -21.65
C ALA A 273 -2.44 23.50 -20.24
N VAL A 274 -3.67 23.73 -19.82
CA VAL A 274 -4.21 23.18 -18.57
C VAL A 274 -5.08 21.98 -18.89
N MET A 275 -4.68 20.80 -18.42
CA MET A 275 -5.38 19.54 -18.69
C MET A 275 -6.50 19.33 -17.68
N TRP A 276 -6.29 19.78 -16.45
CA TRP A 276 -7.24 19.63 -15.36
C TRP A 276 -6.98 20.66 -14.26
N TRP A 277 -8.04 21.04 -13.56
CA TRP A 277 -7.95 21.86 -12.35
C TRP A 277 -9.14 21.60 -11.43
N THR A 278 -8.96 21.90 -10.15
CA THR A 278 -10.02 21.83 -9.15
C THR A 278 -9.70 22.70 -7.94
N ILE A 279 -10.71 22.87 -7.09
CA ILE A 279 -10.59 23.50 -5.78
C ILE A 279 -11.07 22.53 -4.72
N TYR A 280 -10.31 22.42 -3.63
CA TYR A 280 -10.67 21.57 -2.50
C TYR A 280 -10.41 22.28 -1.17
N ALA A 281 -11.04 21.82 -0.10
CA ALA A 281 -10.63 22.08 1.27
C ALA A 281 -10.08 20.81 1.89
N VAL A 282 -9.12 20.97 2.78
CA VAL A 282 -8.53 19.86 3.53
C VAL A 282 -9.55 19.33 4.53
N GLY A 283 -9.82 18.02 4.47
CA GLY A 283 -10.58 17.29 5.48
C GLY A 283 -9.69 16.20 6.10
N GLN A 284 -9.69 16.10 7.41
CA GLN A 284 -8.90 15.15 8.18
C GLN A 284 -9.84 14.37 9.10
N HIS A 285 -10.26 13.19 8.65
CA HIS A 285 -11.26 12.39 9.35
C HIS A 285 -10.85 10.92 9.44
N VAL A 286 -11.29 10.24 10.50
CA VAL A 286 -11.18 8.80 10.70
C VAL A 286 -12.53 8.23 11.12
N ALA A 287 -12.95 7.13 10.53
CA ALA A 287 -14.09 6.36 10.98
C ALA A 287 -13.79 5.70 12.34
N THR A 288 -14.78 5.69 13.24
CA THR A 288 -14.62 5.09 14.56
C THR A 288 -14.40 3.59 14.51
N HIS A 289 -14.91 2.94 13.46
CA HIS A 289 -14.74 1.52 13.17
C HIS A 289 -14.54 1.28 11.68
N TYR A 290 -13.82 0.20 11.34
CA TYR A 290 -13.55 -0.22 9.96
C TYR A 290 -14.35 -1.45 9.57
N THR A 291 -15.08 -2.04 10.51
CA THR A 291 -15.86 -3.26 10.31
C THR A 291 -17.26 -3.13 10.90
N SER A 292 -18.21 -3.91 10.36
CA SER A 292 -19.59 -3.93 10.84
C SER A 292 -19.77 -4.63 12.21
N SER A 293 -18.83 -5.48 12.60
CA SER A 293 -18.91 -6.28 13.84
C SER A 293 -17.54 -6.87 14.19
N GLN A 294 -17.27 -7.02 15.47
CA GLN A 294 -16.07 -7.70 15.97
C GLN A 294 -16.27 -9.23 16.08
N GLU A 295 -17.51 -9.71 16.19
CA GLU A 295 -17.79 -11.15 16.34
C GLU A 295 -17.77 -11.90 15.00
N ASP A 296 -18.36 -11.31 13.95
CA ASP A 296 -18.41 -11.89 12.59
C ASP A 296 -18.33 -10.77 11.56
N PRO A 297 -17.13 -10.23 11.32
CA PRO A 297 -16.92 -9.11 10.39
C PRO A 297 -17.15 -9.58 8.95
N ARG A 298 -18.17 -9.03 8.29
CA ARG A 298 -18.54 -9.33 6.92
C ARG A 298 -18.53 -8.10 6.01
N ILE A 299 -18.53 -6.91 6.63
CA ILE A 299 -18.54 -5.64 5.89
C ILE A 299 -17.36 -4.82 6.41
N PHE A 300 -16.54 -4.34 5.47
CA PHE A 300 -15.31 -3.61 5.76
C PHE A 300 -15.29 -2.28 5.00
N LEU A 301 -14.75 -1.25 5.61
CA LEU A 301 -14.48 0.04 4.99
C LEU A 301 -12.99 0.13 4.64
N CYS A 302 -12.66 0.65 3.45
CA CYS A 302 -11.29 0.80 2.97
C CYS A 302 -11.08 2.16 2.30
N GLY A 303 -9.88 2.72 2.45
CA GLY A 303 -9.50 4.00 1.85
C GLY A 303 -10.31 5.17 2.42
N ASP A 304 -10.69 6.12 1.57
CA ASP A 304 -11.39 7.33 2.00
C ASP A 304 -12.75 7.05 2.67
N ALA A 305 -13.31 5.85 2.52
CA ALA A 305 -14.50 5.44 3.25
C ALA A 305 -14.28 5.36 4.77
N CYS A 306 -13.05 5.09 5.20
CA CYS A 306 -12.69 4.99 6.62
C CYS A 306 -11.68 6.05 7.10
N HIS A 307 -10.92 6.72 6.22
CA HIS A 307 -10.03 7.82 6.61
C HIS A 307 -9.80 8.79 5.46
N SER A 308 -9.71 10.07 5.75
CA SER A 308 -9.29 11.09 4.80
C SER A 308 -8.31 12.06 5.46
N GLN A 309 -7.36 12.56 4.68
CA GLN A 309 -6.33 13.50 5.10
C GLN A 309 -6.04 14.51 4.00
N SER A 310 -5.16 15.49 4.27
CA SER A 310 -4.76 16.45 3.25
C SER A 310 -4.01 15.78 2.09
N PRO A 311 -4.02 16.37 0.90
CA PRO A 311 -3.22 15.88 -0.22
C PRO A 311 -1.73 16.24 -0.09
N THR A 312 -1.32 16.99 0.93
CA THR A 312 0.00 17.62 1.07
C THR A 312 1.16 16.64 0.93
N LEU A 313 1.02 15.42 1.47
CA LEU A 313 2.04 14.35 1.38
C LEU A 313 1.58 13.13 0.58
N GLY A 314 0.47 13.21 -0.14
CA GLY A 314 -0.02 12.14 -1.01
C GLY A 314 -0.35 10.83 -0.28
N GLN A 315 -0.75 10.89 0.99
CA GLN A 315 -0.96 9.68 1.81
C GLN A 315 -2.26 8.93 1.48
N GLY A 316 -3.30 9.59 0.93
CA GLY A 316 -4.64 9.00 0.80
C GLY A 316 -4.67 7.69 0.02
N LEU A 317 -4.22 7.71 -1.23
CA LEU A 317 -4.14 6.53 -2.08
C LEU A 317 -3.29 5.42 -1.44
N ASN A 318 -2.14 5.79 -0.86
CA ASN A 318 -1.19 4.85 -0.28
C ASN A 318 -1.72 4.16 0.98
N THR A 319 -2.41 4.91 1.85
CA THR A 319 -3.05 4.37 3.04
C THR A 319 -4.19 3.43 2.64
N GLY A 320 -5.04 3.83 1.68
CA GLY A 320 -6.11 2.98 1.17
C GLY A 320 -5.60 1.71 0.47
N PHE A 321 -4.48 1.79 -0.26
CA PHE A 321 -3.83 0.60 -0.81
C PHE A 321 -3.32 -0.32 0.31
N GLY A 322 -2.72 0.27 1.37
CA GLY A 322 -2.33 -0.49 2.55
C GLY A 322 -3.49 -1.22 3.23
N ASP A 323 -4.70 -0.64 3.22
CA ASP A 323 -5.89 -1.29 3.79
C ASP A 323 -6.23 -2.57 3.03
N VAL A 324 -6.32 -2.50 1.71
CA VAL A 324 -6.71 -3.67 0.91
C VAL A 324 -5.60 -4.71 0.81
N PHE A 325 -4.33 -4.30 0.78
CA PHE A 325 -3.22 -5.24 0.91
C PHE A 325 -3.24 -5.98 2.24
N ASN A 326 -3.66 -5.35 3.31
CA ASN A 326 -3.79 -5.97 4.62
C ASN A 326 -5.02 -6.90 4.73
N LEU A 327 -6.15 -6.53 4.11
CA LEU A 327 -7.44 -7.20 4.30
C LEU A 327 -7.63 -8.41 3.38
N VAL A 328 -7.36 -8.27 2.07
CA VAL A 328 -7.89 -9.21 1.07
C VAL A 328 -7.28 -10.61 1.20
N TRP A 329 -5.98 -10.73 1.52
CA TRP A 329 -5.38 -12.04 1.79
C TRP A 329 -5.96 -12.71 3.03
N LYS A 330 -6.36 -11.94 4.06
CA LYS A 330 -6.99 -12.47 5.28
C LYS A 330 -8.34 -13.10 4.96
N ILE A 331 -9.14 -12.40 4.13
CA ILE A 331 -10.41 -12.96 3.63
C ILE A 331 -10.14 -14.27 2.87
N ALA A 332 -9.18 -14.27 1.97
CA ALA A 332 -8.86 -15.46 1.17
C ALA A 332 -8.41 -16.65 2.04
N MET A 333 -7.61 -16.42 3.07
CA MET A 333 -7.17 -17.46 4.02
C MET A 333 -8.32 -18.04 4.83
N VAL A 334 -9.26 -17.18 5.26
CA VAL A 334 -10.46 -17.63 6.00
C VAL A 334 -11.38 -18.44 5.08
N GLU A 335 -11.64 -17.95 3.86
CA GLU A 335 -12.53 -18.63 2.90
C GLU A 335 -11.98 -19.95 2.39
N SER A 336 -10.67 -20.10 2.33
CA SER A 336 -10.01 -21.38 1.99
C SER A 336 -9.88 -22.35 3.18
N GLY A 337 -10.32 -21.95 4.37
CA GLY A 337 -10.24 -22.77 5.58
C GLY A 337 -8.84 -22.88 6.20
N HIS A 338 -7.90 -22.04 5.76
CA HIS A 338 -6.51 -22.03 6.28
C HIS A 338 -6.35 -21.14 7.51
N ALA A 339 -7.32 -20.25 7.78
CA ALA A 339 -7.33 -19.41 8.96
C ALA A 339 -8.73 -19.35 9.60
N LYS A 340 -8.77 -19.03 10.89
CA LYS A 340 -10.02 -18.79 11.61
C LYS A 340 -10.60 -17.42 11.24
N ALA A 341 -11.91 -17.25 11.35
CA ALA A 341 -12.58 -15.97 11.13
C ALA A 341 -12.03 -14.82 11.99
N SER A 342 -11.49 -15.14 13.19
CA SER A 342 -10.83 -14.16 14.07
C SER A 342 -9.66 -13.40 13.43
N LEU A 343 -9.02 -13.97 12.39
CA LEU A 343 -7.99 -13.26 11.61
C LEU A 343 -8.51 -11.94 11.01
N LEU A 344 -9.78 -11.88 10.65
CA LEU A 344 -10.39 -10.68 10.04
C LEU A 344 -10.46 -9.50 11.02
N ASN A 345 -10.55 -9.76 12.33
CA ASN A 345 -10.55 -8.72 13.37
C ASN A 345 -9.23 -7.94 13.41
N THR A 346 -8.13 -8.58 12.98
CA THR A 346 -6.82 -7.92 12.94
C THR A 346 -6.75 -6.81 11.88
N TYR A 347 -7.69 -6.73 10.94
CA TYR A 347 -7.74 -5.66 9.97
C TYR A 347 -7.87 -4.28 10.64
N GLU A 348 -8.92 -4.09 11.44
CA GLU A 348 -9.14 -2.83 12.16
C GLU A 348 -8.02 -2.59 13.18
N MET A 349 -7.61 -3.62 13.92
CA MET A 349 -6.53 -3.52 14.91
C MET A 349 -5.20 -3.04 14.32
N GLU A 350 -4.89 -3.44 13.09
CA GLU A 350 -3.65 -3.07 12.39
C GLU A 350 -3.78 -1.75 11.62
N ARG A 351 -4.93 -1.48 10.98
CA ARG A 351 -5.06 -0.36 10.04
C ARG A 351 -5.58 0.93 10.66
N HIS A 352 -6.50 0.84 11.63
CA HIS A 352 -7.03 2.02 12.29
C HIS A 352 -5.95 2.86 13.01
N PRO A 353 -5.00 2.28 13.78
CA PRO A 353 -3.90 3.05 14.37
C PRO A 353 -3.00 3.72 13.33
N VAL A 354 -2.75 3.07 12.18
CA VAL A 354 -1.96 3.67 11.09
C VAL A 354 -2.64 4.92 10.54
N ALA A 355 -3.95 4.88 10.31
CA ALA A 355 -4.69 6.06 9.84
C ALA A 355 -4.67 7.20 10.86
N GLN A 356 -4.80 6.90 12.16
CA GLN A 356 -4.65 7.90 13.22
C GLN A 356 -3.27 8.54 13.21
N GLN A 357 -2.20 7.76 13.03
CA GLN A 357 -0.83 8.28 12.92
C GLN A 357 -0.65 9.13 11.66
N VAL A 358 -1.22 8.72 10.51
CA VAL A 358 -1.19 9.51 9.27
C VAL A 358 -1.84 10.86 9.49
N ILE A 359 -3.03 10.92 10.11
CA ILE A 359 -3.74 12.18 10.36
C ILE A 359 -2.99 13.05 11.38
N ALA A 360 -2.43 12.47 12.43
CA ALA A 360 -1.65 13.22 13.41
C ALA A 360 -0.40 13.85 12.78
N MET A 361 0.31 13.11 11.93
CA MET A 361 1.44 13.62 11.14
C MET A 361 0.98 14.70 10.15
N ASP A 362 -0.09 14.45 9.41
CA ASP A 362 -0.62 15.36 8.39
C ASP A 362 -1.00 16.72 9.00
N LYS A 363 -1.63 16.74 10.16
CA LYS A 363 -1.94 17.99 10.90
C LYS A 363 -0.68 18.81 11.18
N GLN A 364 0.40 18.17 11.63
CA GLN A 364 1.66 18.85 11.92
C GLN A 364 2.33 19.39 10.64
N ILE A 365 2.33 18.61 9.57
CA ILE A 365 2.92 19.02 8.28
C ILE A 365 2.12 20.17 7.64
N VAL A 366 0.80 20.08 7.60
CA VAL A 366 -0.06 21.16 7.08
C VAL A 366 0.18 22.44 7.85
N GLN A 367 0.22 22.37 9.19
CA GLN A 367 0.52 23.52 10.05
C GLN A 367 1.93 24.09 9.77
N ALA A 368 2.93 23.25 9.55
CA ALA A 368 4.28 23.69 9.23
C ALA A 368 4.38 24.35 7.85
N VAL A 369 3.68 23.81 6.84
CA VAL A 369 3.61 24.41 5.49
C VAL A 369 2.98 25.78 5.55
N GLU A 370 1.94 25.96 6.37
CA GLU A 370 1.23 27.23 6.54
C GLU A 370 1.92 28.22 7.48
N SER A 371 2.88 27.75 8.30
CA SER A 371 3.57 28.58 9.29
C SER A 371 4.60 29.51 8.63
N LYS A 372 5.04 30.53 9.40
CA LYS A 372 6.14 31.39 8.98
C LYS A 372 7.54 30.80 9.25
N GLU A 373 7.62 29.69 9.99
CA GLU A 373 8.85 29.08 10.45
C GLU A 373 9.30 27.96 9.50
N GLN A 374 10.34 28.23 8.73
CA GLN A 374 10.88 27.32 7.71
C GLN A 374 11.57 26.07 8.28
N GLU A 375 12.28 26.22 9.40
CA GLU A 375 13.06 25.13 10.02
C GLU A 375 12.17 23.97 10.50
N ASN A 376 10.90 24.24 10.77
CA ASN A 376 9.96 23.24 11.28
C ASN A 376 9.56 22.23 10.19
N LEU A 377 9.30 22.64 8.95
CA LEU A 377 8.87 21.71 7.88
C LEU A 377 9.97 20.70 7.53
N GLU A 378 11.23 21.17 7.35
CA GLU A 378 12.34 20.27 7.03
C GLU A 378 12.60 19.27 8.17
N THR A 379 12.55 19.72 9.41
CA THR A 379 12.71 18.87 10.61
C THR A 379 11.62 17.79 10.65
N LEU A 380 10.37 18.16 10.41
CA LEU A 380 9.25 17.21 10.37
C LEU A 380 9.36 16.23 9.20
N LEU A 381 9.75 16.69 8.00
CA LEU A 381 9.98 15.80 6.86
C LEU A 381 11.07 14.78 7.16
N ARG A 382 12.17 15.17 7.82
CA ARG A 382 13.23 14.24 8.25
C ARG A 382 12.74 13.27 9.33
N GLN A 383 12.01 13.78 10.31
CA GLN A 383 11.46 12.97 11.41
C GLN A 383 10.48 11.90 10.88
N TYR A 384 9.60 12.28 9.99
CA TYR A 384 8.57 11.39 9.45
C TYR A 384 8.96 10.69 8.15
N GLN A 385 10.17 10.88 7.64
CA GLN A 385 10.63 10.37 6.34
C GLN A 385 10.34 8.87 6.14
N LEU A 386 10.63 8.06 7.16
CA LEU A 386 10.39 6.61 7.13
C LEU A 386 8.89 6.29 7.05
N PHE A 387 8.07 7.03 7.79
CA PHE A 387 6.63 6.86 7.82
C PHE A 387 5.97 7.40 6.54
N ILE A 388 6.37 8.59 6.06
CA ILE A 388 5.91 9.20 4.80
C ILE A 388 6.13 8.24 3.63
N SER A 389 7.31 7.62 3.54
CA SER A 389 7.63 6.68 2.47
C SER A 389 6.93 5.32 2.60
N GLY A 390 6.21 5.09 3.70
CA GLY A 390 5.51 3.87 4.04
C GLY A 390 6.38 2.75 4.58
N PHE A 391 7.73 2.88 4.55
CA PHE A 391 8.64 1.85 5.03
C PHE A 391 8.63 1.69 6.56
N GLY A 392 8.16 2.70 7.29
CA GLY A 392 8.03 2.69 8.74
C GLY A 392 6.66 2.25 9.26
N ILE A 393 5.74 1.86 8.39
CA ILE A 393 4.46 1.30 8.83
C ILE A 393 4.70 -0.05 9.49
N SER A 394 4.24 -0.17 10.73
CA SER A 394 4.38 -1.37 11.55
C SER A 394 3.08 -1.65 12.31
N TYR A 395 2.78 -2.93 12.50
CA TYR A 395 1.61 -3.43 13.24
C TYR A 395 1.99 -3.95 14.62
N ARG A 396 3.06 -3.39 15.22
CA ARG A 396 3.53 -3.77 16.55
C ARG A 396 2.54 -3.38 17.64
N ASN A 397 2.45 -4.21 18.67
CA ASN A 397 1.72 -3.87 19.89
C ASN A 397 2.56 -3.08 20.93
N ASN A 398 3.89 -2.92 20.73
CA ASN A 398 4.81 -2.23 21.67
C ASN A 398 5.86 -1.39 20.94
N GLU A 399 6.05 -0.14 21.38
CA GLU A 399 6.93 0.87 20.75
C GLU A 399 8.43 0.78 21.08
N ASN A 400 8.89 -0.11 21.95
CA ASN A 400 10.18 0.07 22.66
C ASN A 400 11.37 -0.77 22.18
N ASN A 401 11.38 -1.35 20.95
CA ASN A 401 12.54 -2.14 20.51
C ASN A 401 13.09 -1.73 19.14
N VAL A 402 14.42 -1.61 19.08
CA VAL A 402 15.21 -1.27 17.88
C VAL A 402 15.32 -2.46 16.89
N MET A 403 14.96 -3.67 17.33
CA MET A 403 15.08 -4.90 16.54
C MET A 403 13.83 -5.16 15.69
N ILE A 404 13.98 -5.83 14.54
CA ILE A 404 12.86 -6.31 13.72
C ILE A 404 11.99 -7.28 14.51
N GLN A 405 10.67 -7.06 14.44
CA GLN A 405 9.68 -7.84 15.17
C GLN A 405 8.50 -8.22 14.27
N THR A 406 7.64 -9.09 14.79
CA THR A 406 6.31 -9.35 14.20
C THR A 406 5.56 -8.04 14.02
N GLY A 407 4.96 -7.87 12.85
CA GLY A 407 4.26 -6.65 12.44
C GLY A 407 5.11 -5.68 11.61
N ASP A 408 6.43 -5.83 11.61
CA ASP A 408 7.29 -4.96 10.80
C ASP A 408 7.30 -5.33 9.32
N ARG A 409 7.70 -4.36 8.48
CA ARG A 409 8.02 -4.63 7.08
C ARG A 409 9.14 -5.68 7.00
N ALA A 410 8.92 -6.72 6.20
CA ALA A 410 9.95 -7.72 5.94
C ALA A 410 11.15 -7.08 5.19
N PRO A 411 12.39 -7.47 5.48
CA PRO A 411 13.56 -6.89 4.84
C PRO A 411 13.69 -7.34 3.39
N ASP A 412 14.07 -6.41 2.50
CA ASP A 412 14.40 -6.69 1.09
C ASP A 412 15.90 -6.49 0.87
N PHE A 413 16.70 -7.53 0.96
CA PHE A 413 18.14 -7.45 0.76
C PHE A 413 18.63 -8.33 -0.41
N LYS A 414 19.87 -8.09 -0.85
CA LYS A 414 20.48 -8.82 -1.96
C LYS A 414 21.14 -10.10 -1.46
N VAL A 415 20.85 -11.21 -2.14
CA VAL A 415 21.44 -12.51 -1.90
C VAL A 415 22.03 -13.08 -3.16
N VAL A 416 22.83 -14.14 -3.03
CA VAL A 416 23.36 -14.91 -4.16
C VAL A 416 22.75 -16.31 -4.11
N HIS A 417 22.01 -16.67 -5.14
CA HIS A 417 21.45 -18.01 -5.26
C HIS A 417 22.55 -19.05 -5.31
N TYR A 418 22.52 -20.04 -4.42
CA TYR A 418 23.62 -20.99 -4.25
C TYR A 418 23.91 -21.78 -5.54
N ALA A 419 22.89 -22.36 -6.16
CA ALA A 419 23.05 -23.25 -7.32
C ALA A 419 23.48 -22.51 -8.60
N THR A 420 23.01 -21.27 -8.82
CA THR A 420 23.25 -20.52 -10.07
C THR A 420 24.31 -19.42 -9.95
N GLY A 421 24.65 -18.99 -8.74
CA GLY A 421 25.53 -17.85 -8.49
C GLY A 421 24.90 -16.49 -8.83
N SER A 422 23.63 -16.42 -9.19
CA SER A 422 22.92 -15.20 -9.56
C SER A 422 22.72 -14.29 -8.34
N LYS A 423 23.01 -12.99 -8.52
CA LYS A 423 22.71 -11.96 -7.50
C LYS A 423 21.27 -11.49 -7.69
N VAL A 424 20.45 -11.62 -6.66
CA VAL A 424 19.01 -11.32 -6.70
C VAL A 424 18.59 -10.62 -5.42
N ARG A 425 17.45 -9.93 -5.44
CA ARG A 425 16.80 -9.39 -4.25
C ARG A 425 15.72 -10.36 -3.77
N LEU A 426 15.47 -10.40 -2.46
CA LEU A 426 14.45 -11.29 -1.91
C LEU A 426 13.06 -11.01 -2.51
N TYR A 427 12.66 -9.76 -2.63
CA TYR A 427 11.36 -9.41 -3.20
C TYR A 427 11.23 -9.80 -4.68
N ASP A 428 12.30 -9.71 -5.47
CA ASP A 428 12.29 -10.18 -6.86
C ASP A 428 12.14 -11.72 -6.95
N ILE A 429 12.75 -12.46 -6.00
CA ILE A 429 12.57 -13.92 -5.89
C ILE A 429 11.12 -14.24 -5.55
N TRP A 430 10.56 -13.58 -4.55
CA TRP A 430 9.21 -13.83 -4.06
C TRP A 430 8.19 -13.56 -5.14
N ARG A 431 8.30 -12.41 -5.83
CA ARG A 431 7.43 -12.08 -6.97
C ARG A 431 7.47 -13.15 -8.04
N LYS A 432 8.67 -13.53 -8.49
CA LYS A 432 8.86 -14.54 -9.54
C LYS A 432 8.24 -15.88 -9.16
N GLN A 433 8.40 -16.31 -7.92
CA GLN A 433 7.81 -17.57 -7.44
C GLN A 433 6.29 -17.52 -7.39
N VAL A 434 5.69 -16.40 -7.01
CA VAL A 434 4.24 -16.21 -7.05
C VAL A 434 3.72 -16.29 -8.48
N GLU A 435 4.42 -15.68 -9.45
CA GLU A 435 4.08 -15.72 -10.88
C GLU A 435 4.22 -17.13 -11.47
N GLU A 436 5.37 -17.81 -11.24
CA GLU A 436 5.69 -19.12 -11.87
C GLU A 436 4.88 -20.28 -11.28
N THR A 437 4.52 -20.23 -10.01
CA THR A 437 3.90 -21.37 -9.32
C THR A 437 2.37 -21.25 -9.20
N ASN A 438 1.79 -20.19 -9.74
CA ASN A 438 0.37 -19.87 -9.57
C ASN A 438 -0.08 -19.92 -8.09
N MET A 439 0.82 -19.51 -7.19
CA MET A 439 0.62 -19.55 -5.76
C MET A 439 -0.34 -18.45 -5.31
N ARG A 440 -1.47 -18.85 -4.73
CA ARG A 440 -2.55 -17.91 -4.41
C ARG A 440 -2.17 -16.86 -3.35
N TRP A 441 -1.29 -17.18 -2.38
CA TRP A 441 -1.17 -16.35 -1.16
C TRP A 441 0.20 -15.77 -0.86
N GLY A 442 1.29 -16.19 -1.50
CA GLY A 442 2.60 -15.55 -1.38
C GLY A 442 3.19 -15.47 0.04
N PHE A 443 2.96 -16.49 0.89
CA PHE A 443 3.69 -16.60 2.16
C PHE A 443 5.11 -17.11 1.93
N HIS A 444 6.07 -16.54 2.68
CA HIS A 444 7.47 -16.94 2.62
C HIS A 444 8.02 -17.30 4.00
N LEU A 445 8.71 -18.42 4.08
CA LEU A 445 9.46 -18.83 5.26
C LEU A 445 10.96 -18.59 5.00
N LEU A 446 11.54 -17.64 5.70
CA LEU A 446 12.98 -17.42 5.72
C LEU A 446 13.57 -18.22 6.89
N VAL A 447 14.52 -19.10 6.59
CA VAL A 447 15.33 -19.80 7.60
C VAL A 447 16.73 -19.21 7.55
N LEU A 448 17.09 -18.46 8.59
CA LEU A 448 18.38 -17.80 8.71
C LEU A 448 19.37 -18.73 9.44
N ALA A 449 20.38 -19.24 8.74
CA ALA A 449 21.43 -20.07 9.29
C ALA A 449 22.80 -19.41 9.04
N HIS A 450 23.53 -19.03 10.08
CA HIS A 450 24.81 -18.34 9.93
C HIS A 450 25.82 -19.19 9.11
N ASP A 451 26.04 -20.42 9.53
CA ASP A 451 26.77 -21.43 8.77
C ASP A 451 25.87 -22.65 8.57
N ILE A 452 25.32 -22.79 7.36
CA ILE A 452 24.39 -23.88 7.09
C ILE A 452 25.05 -25.26 7.27
N THR A 453 26.37 -25.36 7.05
CA THR A 453 27.09 -26.62 7.19
C THR A 453 27.10 -27.11 8.63
N GLN A 454 27.20 -26.16 9.59
CA GLN A 454 27.16 -26.47 11.02
C GLN A 454 25.72 -26.60 11.56
N SER A 455 24.76 -25.86 10.97
CA SER A 455 23.37 -25.83 11.41
C SER A 455 22.47 -26.84 10.67
N MET A 456 23.00 -27.65 9.77
CA MET A 456 22.21 -28.52 8.90
C MET A 456 21.28 -29.46 9.67
N ASP A 457 21.76 -30.10 10.74
CA ASP A 457 20.95 -31.02 11.55
C ASP A 457 19.78 -30.30 12.22
N ALA A 458 20.00 -29.05 12.69
CA ALA A 458 18.95 -28.24 13.28
C ALA A 458 17.94 -27.76 12.23
N VAL A 459 18.39 -27.41 11.01
CA VAL A 459 17.52 -27.07 9.88
C VAL A 459 16.65 -28.26 9.47
N ILE A 460 17.26 -29.45 9.32
CA ILE A 460 16.54 -30.69 8.99
C ILE A 460 15.51 -31.03 10.07
N LYS A 461 15.91 -30.92 11.33
CA LYS A 461 14.99 -31.15 12.46
C LYS A 461 13.81 -30.20 12.41
N GLY A 462 14.03 -28.91 12.18
CA GLY A 462 12.96 -27.92 12.04
C GLY A 462 11.97 -28.30 10.93
N PHE A 463 12.43 -28.77 9.77
CA PHE A 463 11.55 -29.24 8.69
C PHE A 463 10.84 -30.57 8.99
N LYS A 464 11.40 -31.42 9.83
CA LYS A 464 10.70 -32.62 10.32
C LYS A 464 9.59 -32.29 11.32
N ASP A 465 9.84 -31.30 12.15
CA ASP A 465 8.88 -30.84 13.18
C ASP A 465 7.80 -29.92 12.57
N PHE A 466 8.10 -29.21 11.46
CA PHE A 466 7.18 -28.30 10.78
C PHE A 466 6.96 -28.70 9.32
N THR A 467 5.79 -29.27 9.02
CA THR A 467 5.38 -29.54 7.65
C THR A 467 5.04 -28.22 6.93
N VAL A 468 5.84 -27.86 5.92
CA VAL A 468 5.64 -26.63 5.15
C VAL A 468 4.36 -26.75 4.32
N PRO A 469 3.39 -25.85 4.50
CA PRO A 469 2.17 -25.86 3.70
C PRO A 469 2.45 -25.58 2.22
N LEU A 470 1.65 -26.13 1.31
CA LEU A 470 1.79 -25.91 -0.14
C LEU A 470 1.69 -24.43 -0.56
N TRP A 471 1.05 -23.61 0.25
CA TRP A 471 0.88 -22.17 0.03
C TRP A 471 2.04 -21.33 0.62
N MET A 472 3.11 -21.94 1.13
CA MET A 472 4.29 -21.27 1.67
C MET A 472 5.55 -21.68 0.87
N ARG A 473 6.44 -20.73 0.64
CA ARG A 473 7.74 -20.97 0.01
C ARG A 473 8.86 -20.80 1.00
N VAL A 474 9.86 -21.68 0.88
CA VAL A 474 11.02 -21.74 1.77
C VAL A 474 12.22 -21.05 1.13
N HIS A 475 12.96 -20.29 1.93
CA HIS A 475 14.22 -19.65 1.58
C HIS A 475 15.20 -19.83 2.73
N ILE A 476 16.30 -20.52 2.50
CA ILE A 476 17.36 -20.71 3.48
C ILE A 476 18.46 -19.68 3.19
N ILE A 477 18.69 -18.77 4.12
CA ILE A 477 19.67 -17.70 3.98
C ILE A 477 20.86 -18.01 4.88
N THR A 478 22.06 -18.06 4.29
CA THR A 478 23.30 -18.37 5.02
C THR A 478 24.42 -17.42 4.64
N THR A 479 25.33 -17.13 5.57
CA THR A 479 26.53 -16.33 5.29
C THR A 479 27.71 -17.20 4.85
N THR A 480 27.77 -18.45 5.29
CA THR A 480 28.88 -19.38 5.05
C THR A 480 28.39 -20.70 4.48
N VAL A 481 29.05 -21.16 3.43
CA VAL A 481 28.79 -22.45 2.78
C VAL A 481 30.11 -23.12 2.48
N GLN A 482 30.34 -24.34 3.00
CA GLN A 482 31.44 -25.20 2.59
C GLN A 482 30.95 -26.12 1.47
N LYS A 483 31.24 -25.76 0.21
CA LYS A 483 30.64 -26.35 -0.99
C LYS A 483 30.66 -27.89 -1.03
N GLY A 484 31.80 -28.51 -0.80
CA GLY A 484 31.92 -29.98 -0.85
C GLY A 484 31.21 -30.71 0.30
N VAL A 485 31.01 -30.03 1.44
CA VAL A 485 30.30 -30.61 2.60
C VAL A 485 28.80 -30.55 2.39
N ILE A 486 28.29 -29.38 1.94
CA ILE A 486 26.85 -29.20 1.75
C ILE A 486 26.31 -30.09 0.62
N GLU A 487 27.05 -30.25 -0.48
CA GLU A 487 26.66 -31.15 -1.59
C GLU A 487 26.51 -32.60 -1.13
N LYS A 488 27.40 -33.05 -0.25
CA LYS A 488 27.32 -34.38 0.34
C LYS A 488 26.17 -34.53 1.31
N GLN A 489 25.90 -33.50 2.11
CA GLN A 489 24.76 -33.49 3.05
C GLN A 489 23.43 -33.46 2.31
N LEU A 490 23.28 -32.62 1.29
CA LEU A 490 22.07 -32.52 0.47
C LEU A 490 21.80 -33.80 -0.34
N SER A 491 22.86 -34.50 -0.84
CA SER A 491 22.68 -35.77 -1.55
C SER A 491 22.15 -36.91 -0.66
N GLN A 492 22.16 -36.75 0.63
CA GLN A 492 21.66 -37.71 1.63
C GLN A 492 20.28 -37.33 2.22
N GLN A 493 19.69 -36.22 1.78
CA GLN A 493 18.48 -35.67 2.33
C GLN A 493 17.52 -35.23 1.21
N ASP A 494 16.32 -35.79 1.19
CA ASP A 494 15.27 -35.42 0.23
C ASP A 494 14.45 -34.22 0.73
N ASP A 495 14.65 -33.79 1.99
CA ASP A 495 13.82 -32.78 2.66
C ASP A 495 14.21 -31.34 2.33
N ILE A 496 15.40 -31.08 1.75
CA ILE A 496 15.91 -29.74 1.45
C ILE A 496 16.27 -29.61 -0.04
N ASP A 497 15.53 -28.78 -0.76
CA ASP A 497 15.86 -28.45 -2.16
C ASP A 497 17.03 -27.45 -2.20
N PRO A 498 18.12 -27.75 -2.92
CA PRO A 498 19.23 -26.81 -3.13
C PRO A 498 18.81 -25.47 -3.72
N ALA A 499 17.69 -25.43 -4.47
CA ALA A 499 17.10 -24.21 -5.00
C ALA A 499 16.56 -23.25 -3.94
N TRP A 500 16.40 -23.70 -2.69
CA TRP A 500 15.98 -22.86 -1.57
C TRP A 500 17.14 -22.12 -0.91
N ILE A 501 18.41 -22.42 -1.27
CA ILE A 501 19.60 -21.91 -0.57
C ILE A 501 20.12 -20.64 -1.24
N TYR A 502 20.28 -19.61 -0.44
CA TYR A 502 20.81 -18.31 -0.84
C TYR A 502 21.92 -17.86 0.12
N MET A 503 22.95 -17.20 -0.42
CA MET A 503 24.07 -16.69 0.35
C MET A 503 23.96 -15.18 0.57
N ASP A 504 24.03 -14.76 1.80
CA ASP A 504 24.20 -13.37 2.20
C ASP A 504 25.68 -13.04 2.37
N LYS A 505 26.39 -12.83 1.25
CA LYS A 505 27.86 -12.64 1.23
C LYS A 505 28.36 -11.41 1.97
N ILE A 506 27.52 -10.43 2.23
CA ILE A 506 27.88 -9.17 2.90
C ILE A 506 27.17 -8.99 4.24
N ASN A 507 26.56 -10.07 4.72
CA ASN A 507 25.89 -10.15 6.01
C ASN A 507 24.84 -9.02 6.22
N GLN A 508 24.06 -8.74 5.18
CA GLN A 508 23.03 -7.69 5.21
C GLN A 508 21.91 -8.01 6.18
N ALA A 509 21.56 -9.28 6.31
CA ALA A 509 20.54 -9.72 7.27
C ALA A 509 20.94 -9.41 8.70
N GLN A 510 22.23 -9.50 9.03
CA GLN A 510 22.76 -9.17 10.36
C GLN A 510 22.99 -7.66 10.56
N CYS A 511 23.67 -7.01 9.59
CA CYS A 511 24.18 -5.65 9.78
C CYS A 511 23.10 -4.57 9.69
N HIS A 512 22.10 -4.74 8.80
CA HIS A 512 21.12 -3.71 8.50
C HIS A 512 19.78 -3.87 9.23
N HIS A 513 19.50 -5.05 9.79
CA HIS A 513 18.17 -5.37 10.29
C HIS A 513 18.15 -5.84 11.74
N GLY A 514 19.30 -5.94 12.42
CA GLY A 514 19.34 -6.41 13.80
C GLY A 514 18.77 -7.82 14.00
N LEU A 515 18.65 -8.60 12.92
CA LEU A 515 17.97 -9.89 12.93
C LEU A 515 18.67 -10.96 13.76
N ILE A 516 19.99 -10.80 14.08
CA ILE A 516 20.78 -11.89 14.65
C ILE A 516 21.63 -11.54 15.90
N PRO A 517 21.83 -10.28 16.39
CA PRO A 517 22.82 -10.02 17.44
C PRO A 517 22.58 -10.72 18.77
N GLU A 518 21.34 -10.96 19.17
CA GLU A 518 21.04 -11.57 20.48
C GLU A 518 20.98 -13.11 20.43
N TYR A 519 20.71 -13.71 19.28
CA TYR A 519 20.72 -15.17 19.13
C TYR A 519 22.14 -15.77 19.12
N ASN A 520 23.15 -15.00 18.70
CA ASN A 520 24.56 -15.42 18.79
C ASN A 520 25.16 -15.29 20.19
N ASN A 521 24.51 -14.60 21.12
CA ASN A 521 24.98 -14.39 22.51
C ASN A 521 24.27 -15.30 23.55
N ASN A 522 23.50 -16.30 23.10
CA ASN A 522 23.11 -17.35 24.04
C ASN A 522 24.39 -18.02 24.55
N SER A 523 24.61 -17.89 25.84
CA SER A 523 25.76 -18.37 26.63
C SER A 523 26.07 -19.88 26.49
N ASN A 524 25.39 -20.59 25.59
CA ASN A 524 25.52 -22.02 25.33
C ASN A 524 26.12 -22.36 23.95
N GLY A 525 26.51 -21.37 23.12
CA GLY A 525 27.18 -21.62 21.82
C GLY A 525 26.32 -22.34 20.76
N ASN A 526 25.02 -22.40 20.91
CA ASN A 526 24.13 -23.00 19.92
C ASN A 526 23.88 -22.05 18.74
N ASN A 527 24.27 -22.46 17.55
CA ASN A 527 23.97 -21.79 16.28
C ASN A 527 22.60 -22.21 15.73
N ASP A 528 21.55 -22.13 16.57
CA ASP A 528 20.20 -22.54 16.15
C ASP A 528 19.65 -21.60 15.09
N PRO A 529 19.03 -22.11 14.01
CA PRO A 529 18.50 -21.30 12.93
C PRO A 529 17.27 -20.50 13.40
N VAL A 530 17.19 -19.24 12.95
CA VAL A 530 16.01 -18.38 13.17
C VAL A 530 15.08 -18.49 11.97
N ALA A 531 13.78 -18.67 12.22
CA ALA A 531 12.78 -18.65 11.20
C ALA A 531 11.97 -17.34 11.24
N ILE A 532 11.66 -16.82 10.05
CA ILE A 532 10.81 -15.64 9.85
C ILE A 532 9.73 -16.02 8.86
N VAL A 533 8.47 -15.85 9.26
CA VAL A 533 7.34 -15.98 8.35
C VAL A 533 6.94 -14.62 7.84
N VAL A 534 6.92 -14.46 6.52
CA VAL A 534 6.52 -13.24 5.84
C VAL A 534 5.12 -13.43 5.25
N ARG A 535 4.22 -12.50 5.55
CA ARG A 535 2.83 -12.45 5.10
C ARG A 535 2.73 -11.98 3.64
N PRO A 536 1.60 -12.18 2.95
CA PRO A 536 1.38 -11.69 1.59
C PRO A 536 1.48 -10.17 1.42
N ASP A 537 1.22 -9.39 2.49
CA ASP A 537 1.40 -7.94 2.53
C ASP A 537 2.84 -7.51 2.89
N LEU A 538 3.79 -8.45 2.78
CA LEU A 538 5.21 -8.25 3.04
C LEU A 538 5.50 -7.71 4.46
N HIS A 539 4.69 -8.07 5.45
CA HIS A 539 4.98 -7.88 6.86
C HIS A 539 5.40 -9.19 7.52
N ILE A 540 6.16 -9.09 8.58
CA ILE A 540 6.56 -10.25 9.38
C ILE A 540 5.35 -10.73 10.18
N GLY A 541 4.89 -11.94 9.89
CA GLY A 541 3.82 -12.60 10.64
C GLY A 541 4.33 -13.30 11.89
N TRP A 542 5.57 -13.80 11.85
CA TRP A 542 6.19 -14.48 12.97
C TRP A 542 7.72 -14.47 12.85
N ILE A 543 8.42 -14.43 13.97
CA ILE A 543 9.86 -14.55 14.08
C ILE A 543 10.24 -15.31 15.36
N GLY A 544 11.18 -16.23 15.27
CA GLY A 544 11.66 -16.98 16.41
C GLY A 544 12.59 -18.16 16.06
N ASP A 545 12.84 -19.01 17.02
CA ASP A 545 13.59 -20.25 16.87
C ASP A 545 12.84 -21.21 15.93
N PHE A 546 13.49 -21.73 14.89
CA PHE A 546 12.85 -22.56 13.89
C PHE A 546 12.20 -23.83 14.49
N SER A 547 12.78 -24.37 15.54
CA SER A 547 12.19 -25.54 16.26
C SER A 547 10.85 -25.25 16.95
N LYS A 548 10.48 -23.98 17.11
CA LYS A 548 9.23 -23.53 17.75
C LYS A 548 8.16 -23.07 16.76
N LEU A 549 8.47 -23.11 15.46
CA LEU A 549 7.52 -22.71 14.43
C LEU A 549 6.30 -23.63 14.42
N SER A 550 5.12 -23.07 14.41
CA SER A 550 3.86 -23.80 14.27
C SER A 550 2.87 -22.95 13.46
N LEU A 551 1.84 -23.56 12.89
CA LEU A 551 0.80 -22.83 12.13
C LEU A 551 -0.09 -21.93 13.02
N GLY A 552 0.12 -21.90 14.32
CA GLY A 552 -0.61 -21.04 15.25
C GLY A 552 -0.47 -19.54 15.01
N PHE A 553 0.51 -19.09 14.21
CA PHE A 553 0.67 -17.68 13.86
C PHE A 553 -0.41 -17.14 12.90
N ILE A 554 -1.24 -18.01 12.30
CA ILE A 554 -2.37 -17.66 11.42
C ILE A 554 -3.71 -17.78 12.18
N ALA A 555 -3.70 -18.33 13.38
CA ALA A 555 -4.91 -18.68 14.13
C ALA A 555 -5.58 -17.50 14.86
#